data_0b7ae054a0186141979c1ec85cbeba05
#
_entry.id   0b7ae054a0186141979c1ec85cbeba05
#
_cell.length_a   1.000
_cell.length_b   1.000
_cell.length_c   1.000
_cell.angle_alpha   90.00
_cell.angle_beta   90.00
_cell.angle_gamma   90.00
#
_symmetry.space_group_name_H-M   'P 1'
#
loop_
_entity.id
_entity.type
_entity.pdbx_description
1 polymer ?
#
loop_
_entity_poly.entity_id
_entity_poly.type
_entity_poly.pdbx_seq_one_letter_code
_entity_poly.pdbx_strand_id
1 'polypeptide(L)'
;MKLLHTADLHMDRSFEGLTGIPTALAKRLREANQQLLMNIVTVAIREAVDLVIFAGDTFHQSQTSISMQAQLMAALEQLKQAEIPVILTFGNHDYYKKDRYWFSFPDNVFLFEKEMVETLYFETKAGEQVAVSGFSYEHPWIDENKALEFPIKQAESDIHIGIYHGDTSRKAQQNYAPFTWKDLKATGYNYWALGHIHQPQIVSEQPLIVYPGTPQGHTKKEQSLQGVAVVTLSQNQATVQFEKVAEIDWTNEEVSLAQCRDTQSVLSYLETSLLTKWHAHQQQQLMALTLKETQHLDVTVVQAIVNGELLSYLQQQLLQKTQGDFFVYRLILQAEEPTKEPIYLSASPNLLTALEKTYLDPVIFEDT
;
A
#
# COMPACT_ATOMS: atom_id res chain seq x y z
N MET A 1 -0.40 -26.09 7.50
CA MET A 1 -1.35 -25.36 6.62
C MET A 1 -0.67 -24.24 5.87
N LYS A 2 -1.24 -23.78 4.75
CA LYS A 2 -0.82 -22.58 4.02
C LYS A 2 -1.98 -21.58 3.96
N LEU A 3 -1.75 -20.30 4.18
CA LEU A 3 -2.78 -19.28 4.07
C LEU A 3 -2.32 -18.08 3.25
N LEU A 4 -3.29 -17.34 2.69
CA LEU A 4 -3.08 -16.03 2.11
C LEU A 4 -3.68 -14.98 3.04
N HIS A 5 -2.87 -13.99 3.41
CA HIS A 5 -3.27 -12.87 4.25
C HIS A 5 -3.18 -11.56 3.47
N THR A 6 -4.28 -10.86 3.41
CA THR A 6 -4.40 -9.53 2.79
C THR A 6 -5.15 -8.58 3.72
N ALA A 7 -4.90 -7.29 3.62
CA ALA A 7 -5.56 -6.22 4.35
C ALA A 7 -5.49 -4.92 3.54
N ASP A 8 -6.19 -3.89 3.97
CA ASP A 8 -6.06 -2.51 3.48
C ASP A 8 -6.18 -2.40 1.94
N LEU A 9 -7.16 -3.12 1.36
CA LEU A 9 -7.39 -3.13 -0.09
C LEU A 9 -7.90 -1.79 -0.58
N HIS A 10 -8.78 -1.15 0.19
CA HIS A 10 -9.40 0.13 -0.14
C HIS A 10 -9.91 0.19 -1.59
N MET A 11 -10.66 -0.82 -2.02
CA MET A 11 -11.06 -1.06 -3.42
C MET A 11 -11.76 0.12 -4.10
N ASP A 12 -12.45 0.95 -3.33
CA ASP A 12 -13.18 2.14 -3.79
C ASP A 12 -12.37 3.44 -3.64
N ARG A 13 -11.10 3.35 -3.24
CA ARG A 13 -10.20 4.50 -3.15
C ARG A 13 -9.68 4.90 -4.53
N SER A 14 -9.72 6.20 -4.80
CA SER A 14 -9.10 6.76 -6.01
C SER A 14 -7.60 6.90 -5.85
N PHE A 15 -6.87 6.85 -6.98
CA PHE A 15 -5.44 7.19 -6.99
C PHE A 15 -5.28 8.69 -6.77
N GLU A 16 -4.47 9.09 -5.80
CA GLU A 16 -4.30 10.45 -5.33
C GLU A 16 -2.96 11.07 -5.75
N GLY A 17 -2.93 12.41 -5.81
CA GLY A 17 -1.69 13.14 -6.12
C GLY A 17 -1.28 13.11 -7.59
N LEU A 18 -2.19 12.71 -8.47
CA LEU A 18 -2.03 12.73 -9.92
C LEU A 18 -2.82 13.92 -10.50
N THR A 19 -2.17 14.73 -11.32
CA THR A 19 -2.79 15.86 -12.02
C THR A 19 -2.61 15.71 -13.52
N GLY A 20 -3.59 16.18 -14.29
CA GLY A 20 -3.50 16.17 -15.76
C GLY A 20 -3.50 14.77 -16.39
N ILE A 21 -4.02 13.74 -15.68
CA ILE A 21 -4.04 12.37 -16.20
C ILE A 21 -4.98 12.25 -17.41
N PRO A 22 -4.53 11.57 -18.48
CA PRO A 22 -5.37 11.28 -19.64
C PRO A 22 -6.56 10.39 -19.27
N THR A 23 -7.68 10.55 -19.99
CA THR A 23 -8.89 9.73 -19.76
C THR A 23 -8.63 8.22 -19.84
N ALA A 24 -7.78 7.79 -20.76
CA ALA A 24 -7.39 6.39 -20.89
C ALA A 24 -6.67 5.87 -19.63
N LEU A 25 -5.74 6.64 -19.06
CA LEU A 25 -5.06 6.29 -17.82
C LEU A 25 -6.04 6.28 -16.64
N ALA A 26 -6.90 7.30 -16.52
CA ALA A 26 -7.92 7.34 -15.47
C ALA A 26 -8.87 6.12 -15.51
N LYS A 27 -9.19 5.61 -16.70
CA LYS A 27 -9.95 4.38 -16.85
C LYS A 27 -9.16 3.17 -16.31
N ARG A 28 -7.89 3.01 -16.70
CA ARG A 28 -7.02 1.91 -16.23
C ARG A 28 -6.81 1.92 -14.72
N LEU A 29 -6.63 3.09 -14.11
CA LEU A 29 -6.51 3.21 -12.66
C LEU A 29 -7.76 2.68 -11.94
N ARG A 30 -8.95 2.92 -12.49
CA ARG A 30 -10.18 2.34 -11.94
C ARG A 30 -10.27 0.82 -12.15
N GLU A 31 -9.86 0.34 -13.34
CA GLU A 31 -9.85 -1.09 -13.68
C GLU A 31 -8.84 -1.86 -12.83
N ALA A 32 -7.71 -1.24 -12.43
CA ALA A 32 -6.69 -1.84 -11.59
C ALA A 32 -7.24 -2.29 -10.24
N ASN A 33 -8.08 -1.48 -9.59
CA ASN A 33 -8.72 -1.85 -8.33
C ASN A 33 -9.68 -3.05 -8.50
N GLN A 34 -10.32 -3.18 -9.67
CA GLN A 34 -11.18 -4.34 -9.96
C GLN A 34 -10.36 -5.60 -10.20
N GLN A 35 -9.25 -5.48 -10.93
CA GLN A 35 -8.38 -6.59 -11.25
C GLN A 35 -7.63 -7.10 -10.00
N LEU A 36 -7.37 -6.22 -9.02
CA LEU A 36 -6.69 -6.56 -7.78
C LEU A 36 -7.29 -7.78 -7.07
N LEU A 37 -8.61 -7.80 -6.90
CA LEU A 37 -9.29 -8.95 -6.27
C LEU A 37 -9.08 -10.25 -7.05
N MET A 38 -9.12 -10.17 -8.37
CA MET A 38 -8.92 -11.34 -9.23
C MET A 38 -7.48 -11.85 -9.15
N ASN A 39 -6.51 -10.95 -9.00
CA ASN A 39 -5.11 -11.30 -8.80
C ASN A 39 -4.92 -12.00 -7.44
N ILE A 40 -5.56 -11.51 -6.38
CA ILE A 40 -5.55 -12.15 -5.06
C ILE A 40 -6.13 -13.57 -5.14
N VAL A 41 -7.29 -13.75 -5.78
CA VAL A 41 -7.91 -15.07 -6.02
C VAL A 41 -6.96 -15.99 -6.81
N THR A 42 -6.33 -15.46 -7.87
CA THR A 42 -5.39 -16.22 -8.69
C THR A 42 -4.19 -16.72 -7.88
N VAL A 43 -3.63 -15.86 -7.02
CA VAL A 43 -2.54 -16.24 -6.11
C VAL A 43 -3.01 -17.31 -5.13
N ALA A 44 -4.18 -17.13 -4.50
CA ALA A 44 -4.73 -18.09 -3.53
C ALA A 44 -4.90 -19.48 -4.16
N ILE A 45 -5.45 -19.57 -5.38
CA ILE A 45 -5.65 -20.83 -6.10
C ILE A 45 -4.30 -21.41 -6.54
N ARG A 46 -3.41 -20.62 -7.13
CA ARG A 46 -2.06 -21.05 -7.58
C ARG A 46 -1.25 -21.63 -6.42
N GLU A 47 -1.27 -20.98 -5.28
CA GLU A 47 -0.56 -21.40 -4.07
C GLU A 47 -1.27 -22.54 -3.32
N ALA A 48 -2.47 -22.94 -3.76
CA ALA A 48 -3.29 -23.97 -3.14
C ALA A 48 -3.43 -23.74 -1.61
N VAL A 49 -3.85 -22.53 -1.22
CA VAL A 49 -3.96 -22.17 0.19
C VAL A 49 -5.14 -22.84 0.86
N ASP A 50 -5.00 -23.17 2.14
CA ASP A 50 -6.07 -23.77 2.96
C ASP A 50 -7.06 -22.71 3.48
N LEU A 51 -6.67 -21.42 3.46
CA LEU A 51 -7.45 -20.32 4.02
C LEU A 51 -7.03 -19.00 3.38
N VAL A 52 -7.99 -18.08 3.16
CA VAL A 52 -7.73 -16.67 2.86
C VAL A 52 -8.22 -15.81 4.02
N ILE A 53 -7.40 -14.86 4.47
CA ILE A 53 -7.73 -13.90 5.52
C ILE A 53 -7.74 -12.49 4.93
N PHE A 54 -8.87 -11.78 5.08
CA PHE A 54 -8.99 -10.35 4.87
C PHE A 54 -9.00 -9.66 6.25
N ALA A 55 -7.91 -8.98 6.59
CA ALA A 55 -7.72 -8.40 7.92
C ALA A 55 -8.12 -6.92 7.99
N GLY A 56 -9.31 -6.59 7.49
CA GLY A 56 -9.92 -5.26 7.55
C GLY A 56 -9.59 -4.34 6.38
N ASP A 57 -10.35 -3.25 6.29
CA ASP A 57 -10.22 -2.19 5.28
C ASP A 57 -10.24 -2.72 3.84
N THR A 58 -11.19 -3.62 3.55
CA THR A 58 -11.48 -4.08 2.17
C THR A 58 -11.99 -2.90 1.33
N PHE A 59 -12.81 -2.03 1.92
CA PHE A 59 -13.30 -0.80 1.33
C PHE A 59 -12.75 0.43 2.04
N HIS A 60 -12.59 1.52 1.31
CA HIS A 60 -12.14 2.80 1.86
C HIS A 60 -13.28 3.59 2.54
N GLN A 61 -14.50 3.33 2.15
CA GLN A 61 -15.68 4.00 2.67
C GLN A 61 -16.61 3.00 3.37
N SER A 62 -17.17 3.41 4.49
CA SER A 62 -18.14 2.59 5.24
C SER A 62 -19.43 2.31 4.45
N GLN A 63 -19.71 3.08 3.40
CA GLN A 63 -20.82 2.87 2.48
C GLN A 63 -20.29 2.85 1.04
N THR A 64 -20.00 1.66 0.55
CA THR A 64 -19.49 1.45 -0.80
C THR A 64 -20.62 1.17 -1.81
N SER A 65 -20.32 1.33 -3.11
CA SER A 65 -21.30 1.11 -4.17
C SER A 65 -21.71 -0.36 -4.33
N ILE A 66 -22.94 -0.59 -4.84
CA ILE A 66 -23.43 -1.93 -5.15
C ILE A 66 -22.47 -2.67 -6.11
N SER A 67 -21.91 -1.94 -7.09
CA SER A 67 -20.96 -2.52 -8.05
C SER A 67 -19.68 -3.01 -7.39
N MET A 68 -19.13 -2.27 -6.42
CA MET A 68 -17.94 -2.69 -5.68
C MET A 68 -18.22 -3.92 -4.80
N GLN A 69 -19.38 -3.93 -4.13
CA GLN A 69 -19.81 -5.11 -3.37
C GLN A 69 -19.98 -6.32 -4.26
N ALA A 70 -20.59 -6.17 -5.44
CA ALA A 70 -20.75 -7.26 -6.40
C ALA A 70 -19.40 -7.84 -6.86
N GLN A 71 -18.37 -7.00 -7.03
CA GLN A 71 -17.02 -7.46 -7.36
C GLN A 71 -16.39 -8.28 -6.22
N LEU A 72 -16.54 -7.84 -4.98
CA LEU A 72 -16.10 -8.63 -3.83
C LEU A 72 -16.80 -9.97 -3.79
N MET A 73 -18.14 -10.00 -3.93
CA MET A 73 -18.92 -11.24 -3.92
C MET A 73 -18.48 -12.19 -5.05
N ALA A 74 -18.19 -11.66 -6.24
CA ALA A 74 -17.71 -12.47 -7.37
C ALA A 74 -16.34 -13.11 -7.08
N ALA A 75 -15.42 -12.39 -6.43
CA ALA A 75 -14.14 -12.94 -6.02
C ALA A 75 -14.29 -14.01 -4.93
N LEU A 76 -15.13 -13.76 -3.93
CA LEU A 76 -15.42 -14.72 -2.86
C LEU A 76 -16.08 -15.99 -3.41
N GLU A 77 -16.97 -15.88 -4.41
CA GLU A 77 -17.59 -17.03 -5.07
C GLU A 77 -16.56 -17.86 -5.86
N GLN A 78 -15.54 -17.25 -6.45
CA GLN A 78 -14.45 -18.00 -7.08
C GLN A 78 -13.61 -18.77 -6.05
N LEU A 79 -13.33 -18.18 -4.89
CA LEU A 79 -12.67 -18.88 -3.79
C LEU A 79 -13.54 -20.06 -3.30
N LYS A 80 -14.88 -19.89 -3.24
CA LYS A 80 -15.81 -20.96 -2.93
C LYS A 80 -15.73 -22.10 -3.93
N GLN A 81 -15.74 -21.79 -5.25
CA GLN A 81 -15.60 -22.80 -6.30
C GLN A 81 -14.26 -23.55 -6.23
N ALA A 82 -13.22 -22.91 -5.71
CA ALA A 82 -11.93 -23.52 -5.43
C ALA A 82 -11.87 -24.24 -4.07
N GLU A 83 -13.01 -24.30 -3.34
CA GLU A 83 -13.10 -24.89 -2.00
C GLU A 83 -12.14 -24.26 -0.97
N ILE A 84 -11.88 -22.96 -1.10
CA ILE A 84 -11.03 -22.22 -0.19
C ILE A 84 -11.92 -21.41 0.77
N PRO A 85 -11.89 -21.69 2.09
CA PRO A 85 -12.56 -20.88 3.08
C PRO A 85 -11.92 -19.49 3.20
N VAL A 86 -12.76 -18.51 3.58
CA VAL A 86 -12.36 -17.13 3.76
C VAL A 86 -12.77 -16.68 5.15
N ILE A 87 -11.85 -16.04 5.87
CA ILE A 87 -12.19 -15.28 7.08
C ILE A 87 -12.03 -13.79 6.77
N LEU A 88 -13.06 -13.02 7.06
CA LEU A 88 -13.10 -11.61 6.78
C LEU A 88 -13.44 -10.82 8.05
N THR A 89 -12.58 -9.84 8.36
CA THR A 89 -12.82 -8.82 9.37
C THR A 89 -13.00 -7.46 8.72
N PHE A 90 -13.57 -6.52 9.45
CA PHE A 90 -13.77 -5.14 9.02
C PHE A 90 -12.89 -4.21 9.84
N GLY A 91 -12.25 -3.26 9.17
CA GLY A 91 -11.37 -2.28 9.79
C GLY A 91 -12.11 -0.97 10.14
N ASN A 92 -11.36 0.08 10.34
CA ASN A 92 -11.91 1.38 10.73
C ASN A 92 -12.56 2.15 9.57
N HIS A 93 -12.18 1.88 8.32
CA HIS A 93 -12.79 2.49 7.15
C HIS A 93 -14.11 1.81 6.77
N ASP A 94 -14.13 0.51 6.74
CA ASP A 94 -15.28 -0.30 6.32
C ASP A 94 -16.03 -0.95 7.50
N TYR A 95 -16.02 -0.32 8.69
CA TYR A 95 -16.62 -0.87 9.90
C TYR A 95 -18.02 -1.47 9.65
N TYR A 96 -18.25 -2.64 10.25
CA TYR A 96 -19.38 -3.49 9.91
C TYR A 96 -20.74 -2.90 10.31
N LYS A 97 -21.65 -2.87 9.34
CA LYS A 97 -23.09 -2.64 9.54
C LYS A 97 -23.83 -3.51 8.52
N LYS A 98 -24.57 -4.46 9.01
CA LYS A 98 -25.28 -5.46 8.19
C LYS A 98 -26.18 -4.85 7.12
N ASP A 99 -26.85 -3.77 7.42
CA ASP A 99 -27.78 -3.05 6.53
C ASP A 99 -27.09 -2.31 5.37
N ARG A 100 -25.77 -2.23 5.36
CA ARG A 100 -24.99 -1.64 4.26
C ARG A 100 -24.65 -2.62 3.15
N TYR A 101 -24.82 -3.92 3.39
CA TYR A 101 -24.53 -4.97 2.42
C TYR A 101 -25.78 -5.34 1.64
N TRP A 102 -25.72 -5.21 0.33
CA TRP A 102 -26.77 -5.54 -0.61
C TRP A 102 -26.84 -7.05 -0.94
N PHE A 103 -25.74 -7.74 -0.70
CA PHE A 103 -25.58 -9.15 -1.03
C PHE A 103 -25.30 -9.98 0.23
N SER A 104 -25.76 -11.21 0.25
CA SER A 104 -25.33 -12.19 1.24
C SER A 104 -23.94 -12.71 0.89
N PHE A 105 -23.08 -12.84 1.87
CA PHE A 105 -21.78 -13.47 1.68
C PHE A 105 -21.96 -14.96 1.32
N PRO A 106 -21.09 -15.53 0.45
CA PRO A 106 -21.06 -16.97 0.18
C PRO A 106 -20.81 -17.80 1.45
N ASP A 107 -21.23 -19.05 1.46
CA ASP A 107 -21.17 -19.93 2.64
C ASP A 107 -19.76 -20.40 3.04
N ASN A 108 -18.75 -20.19 2.19
CA ASN A 108 -17.34 -20.37 2.52
C ASN A 108 -16.73 -19.17 3.27
N VAL A 109 -17.49 -18.09 3.50
CA VAL A 109 -17.03 -16.87 4.15
C VAL A 109 -17.49 -16.82 5.59
N PHE A 110 -16.54 -16.73 6.51
CA PHE A 110 -16.77 -16.59 7.94
C PHE A 110 -16.45 -15.17 8.36
N LEU A 111 -17.45 -14.44 8.86
CA LEU A 111 -17.33 -13.05 9.28
C LEU A 111 -17.12 -12.96 10.78
N PHE A 112 -16.19 -12.10 11.21
CA PHE A 112 -16.26 -11.51 12.54
C PHE A 112 -17.10 -10.24 12.43
N GLU A 113 -18.28 -10.24 13.03
CA GLU A 113 -19.26 -9.14 12.84
C GLU A 113 -19.22 -8.08 13.96
N LYS A 114 -18.50 -8.35 15.06
CA LYS A 114 -18.54 -7.55 16.28
C LYS A 114 -17.18 -7.05 16.73
N GLU A 115 -17.19 -6.00 17.54
CA GLU A 115 -15.99 -5.52 18.25
C GLU A 115 -15.52 -6.47 19.36
N MET A 116 -16.34 -7.43 19.78
CA MET A 116 -15.97 -8.47 20.73
C MET A 116 -15.11 -9.52 20.04
N VAL A 117 -14.03 -9.92 20.68
CA VAL A 117 -13.17 -11.02 20.18
C VAL A 117 -13.92 -12.34 20.23
N GLU A 118 -14.01 -13.02 19.09
CA GLU A 118 -14.59 -14.34 18.92
C GLU A 118 -13.53 -15.31 18.39
N THR A 119 -13.76 -16.62 18.55
CA THR A 119 -12.85 -17.65 18.04
C THR A 119 -13.61 -18.65 17.19
N LEU A 120 -13.13 -18.88 15.98
CA LEU A 120 -13.61 -19.90 15.04
C LEU A 120 -12.67 -21.11 15.10
N TYR A 121 -13.23 -22.30 14.96
CA TYR A 121 -12.47 -23.55 14.94
C TYR A 121 -12.78 -24.29 13.64
N PHE A 122 -11.77 -24.82 13.01
CA PHE A 122 -11.92 -25.69 11.85
C PHE A 122 -10.76 -26.68 11.75
N GLU A 123 -10.94 -27.70 10.91
CA GLU A 123 -9.92 -28.68 10.60
C GLU A 123 -9.43 -28.49 9.16
N THR A 124 -8.12 -28.49 8.95
CA THR A 124 -7.54 -28.44 7.60
C THR A 124 -7.75 -29.76 6.87
N LYS A 125 -7.61 -29.76 5.54
CA LYS A 125 -7.62 -31.00 4.73
C LYS A 125 -6.56 -32.03 5.18
N ALA A 126 -5.52 -31.59 5.88
CA ALA A 126 -4.46 -32.43 6.44
C ALA A 126 -4.77 -32.95 7.88
N GLY A 127 -5.91 -32.57 8.46
CA GLY A 127 -6.33 -32.98 9.82
C GLY A 127 -5.78 -32.11 10.94
N GLU A 128 -5.16 -30.94 10.65
CA GLU A 128 -4.69 -30.03 11.68
C GLU A 128 -5.86 -29.26 12.31
N GLN A 129 -5.91 -29.17 13.63
CA GLN A 129 -6.91 -28.39 14.36
C GLN A 129 -6.49 -26.92 14.43
N VAL A 130 -7.26 -26.04 13.80
CA VAL A 130 -6.95 -24.62 13.69
C VAL A 130 -7.98 -23.79 14.44
N ALA A 131 -7.50 -22.89 15.30
CA ALA A 131 -8.29 -21.84 15.91
C ALA A 131 -7.92 -20.49 15.27
N VAL A 132 -8.92 -19.67 14.99
CA VAL A 132 -8.73 -18.29 14.51
C VAL A 132 -9.54 -17.37 15.39
N SER A 133 -8.85 -16.45 16.09
CA SER A 133 -9.47 -15.41 16.91
C SER A 133 -9.39 -14.06 16.22
N GLY A 134 -10.45 -13.27 16.29
CA GLY A 134 -10.49 -11.96 15.68
C GLY A 134 -11.70 -11.15 16.14
N PHE A 135 -11.75 -9.92 15.68
CA PHE A 135 -12.88 -8.99 15.87
C PHE A 135 -12.98 -8.07 14.66
N SER A 136 -14.06 -7.33 14.58
CA SER A 136 -14.27 -6.27 13.57
C SER A 136 -14.63 -4.96 14.23
N TYR A 137 -14.41 -3.88 13.52
CA TYR A 137 -14.92 -2.57 13.92
C TYR A 137 -16.43 -2.49 13.66
N GLU A 138 -17.18 -1.96 14.62
CA GLU A 138 -18.57 -1.54 14.47
C GLU A 138 -18.70 0.00 14.43
N HIS A 139 -17.59 0.71 14.71
CA HIS A 139 -17.44 2.15 14.70
C HIS A 139 -16.09 2.55 14.10
N PRO A 140 -15.89 3.81 13.65
CA PRO A 140 -14.63 4.23 13.03
C PRO A 140 -13.41 4.17 13.96
N TRP A 141 -13.61 4.12 15.25
CA TRP A 141 -12.56 4.16 16.26
C TRP A 141 -12.83 3.16 17.38
N ILE A 142 -11.77 2.54 17.88
CA ILE A 142 -11.76 1.70 19.07
C ILE A 142 -10.62 2.23 19.94
N ASP A 143 -10.95 2.76 21.12
CA ASP A 143 -9.98 3.34 22.05
C ASP A 143 -9.39 2.30 23.01
N GLU A 144 -10.04 1.16 23.15
CA GLU A 144 -9.65 0.07 24.01
C GLU A 144 -8.55 -0.81 23.39
N ASN A 145 -7.73 -1.39 24.24
CA ASN A 145 -6.76 -2.41 23.85
C ASN A 145 -7.46 -3.76 23.71
N LYS A 146 -7.90 -4.07 22.48
CA LYS A 146 -8.60 -5.32 22.17
C LYS A 146 -7.69 -6.56 22.29
N ALA A 147 -6.37 -6.40 22.27
CA ALA A 147 -5.44 -7.53 22.42
C ALA A 147 -5.59 -8.25 23.76
N LEU A 148 -6.09 -7.56 24.79
CA LEU A 148 -6.33 -8.14 26.11
C LEU A 148 -7.57 -9.06 26.17
N GLU A 149 -8.44 -9.02 25.17
CA GLU A 149 -9.62 -9.88 25.07
C GLU A 149 -9.34 -11.21 24.36
N PHE A 150 -8.18 -11.34 23.71
CA PHE A 150 -7.82 -12.56 23.00
C PHE A 150 -7.51 -13.69 23.99
N PRO A 151 -8.14 -14.87 23.83
CA PRO A 151 -7.85 -16.01 24.70
C PRO A 151 -6.41 -16.49 24.49
N ILE A 152 -5.85 -17.08 25.53
CA ILE A 152 -4.56 -17.79 25.40
C ILE A 152 -4.78 -19.03 24.52
N LYS A 153 -3.78 -19.37 23.69
CA LYS A 153 -3.80 -20.57 22.85
C LYS A 153 -4.16 -21.80 23.67
N GLN A 154 -5.17 -22.51 23.22
CA GLN A 154 -5.61 -23.76 23.84
C GLN A 154 -4.76 -24.94 23.37
N ALA A 155 -4.57 -25.93 24.25
CA ALA A 155 -3.74 -27.10 23.95
C ALA A 155 -4.31 -27.98 22.82
N GLU A 156 -5.62 -27.92 22.61
CA GLU A 156 -6.35 -28.69 21.60
C GLU A 156 -6.14 -28.13 20.17
N SER A 157 -5.62 -26.93 20.05
CA SER A 157 -5.35 -26.30 18.73
C SER A 157 -3.89 -26.51 18.35
N ASP A 158 -3.66 -27.17 17.20
CA ASP A 158 -2.34 -27.32 16.61
C ASP A 158 -1.81 -25.93 16.21
N ILE A 159 -2.66 -25.13 15.58
CA ILE A 159 -2.37 -23.78 15.08
C ILE A 159 -3.41 -22.82 15.64
N HIS A 160 -2.95 -21.68 16.17
CA HIS A 160 -3.82 -20.58 16.57
C HIS A 160 -3.38 -19.29 15.85
N ILE A 161 -4.30 -18.66 15.15
CA ILE A 161 -4.10 -17.44 14.38
C ILE A 161 -4.90 -16.30 15.02
N GLY A 162 -4.27 -15.15 15.23
CA GLY A 162 -4.94 -13.92 15.61
C GLY A 162 -5.12 -13.00 14.40
N ILE A 163 -6.31 -12.41 14.23
CA ILE A 163 -6.56 -11.37 13.24
C ILE A 163 -6.81 -10.07 13.99
N TYR A 164 -6.07 -9.02 13.64
CA TYR A 164 -6.14 -7.74 14.31
C TYR A 164 -5.98 -6.58 13.34
N HIS A 165 -6.97 -5.70 13.28
CA HIS A 165 -6.85 -4.45 12.54
C HIS A 165 -6.58 -3.31 13.52
N GLY A 166 -5.38 -2.70 13.46
CA GLY A 166 -4.96 -1.64 14.37
C GLY A 166 -3.44 -1.45 14.44
N ASP A 167 -3.00 -0.55 15.29
CA ASP A 167 -1.59 -0.21 15.46
C ASP A 167 -1.16 -0.04 16.93
N THR A 168 0.11 0.22 17.14
CA THR A 168 0.68 0.45 18.48
C THR A 168 0.62 1.92 18.91
N SER A 169 0.17 2.82 18.05
CA SER A 169 0.08 4.24 18.37
C SER A 169 -1.11 4.52 19.29
N ARG A 170 -0.94 5.42 20.23
CA ARG A 170 -1.99 5.79 21.18
C ARG A 170 -2.10 7.31 21.26
N LYS A 171 -3.30 7.80 20.97
CA LYS A 171 -3.71 9.18 21.13
C LYS A 171 -4.63 9.32 22.34
N ALA A 172 -5.02 10.54 22.69
CA ALA A 172 -5.98 10.77 23.76
C ALA A 172 -7.37 10.20 23.42
N GLN A 173 -7.79 10.26 22.17
CA GLN A 173 -9.06 9.75 21.64
C GLN A 173 -8.92 9.38 20.16
N GLN A 174 -9.92 8.67 19.63
CA GLN A 174 -9.98 8.24 18.23
C GLN A 174 -8.77 7.36 17.84
N ASN A 175 -8.56 6.33 18.62
CA ASN A 175 -7.53 5.35 18.36
C ASN A 175 -8.05 4.24 17.43
N TYR A 176 -7.11 3.45 16.92
CA TYR A 176 -7.37 2.31 16.06
C TYR A 176 -6.99 1.02 16.80
N ALA A 177 -7.81 0.65 17.81
CA ALA A 177 -7.60 -0.52 18.66
C ALA A 177 -6.14 -0.64 19.13
N PRO A 178 -5.61 0.31 19.93
CA PRO A 178 -4.19 0.37 20.26
C PRO A 178 -3.76 -0.81 21.11
N PHE A 179 -2.64 -1.44 20.77
CA PHE A 179 -2.10 -2.60 21.48
C PHE A 179 -0.59 -2.49 21.70
N THR A 180 -0.02 -3.43 22.45
CA THR A 180 1.44 -3.59 22.54
C THR A 180 1.87 -4.94 21.96
N TRP A 181 3.08 -5.00 21.43
CA TRP A 181 3.66 -6.26 20.94
C TRP A 181 3.71 -7.34 22.02
N LYS A 182 3.86 -6.92 23.28
CA LYS A 182 3.86 -7.82 24.44
C LYS A 182 2.50 -8.50 24.62
N ASP A 183 1.40 -7.77 24.39
CA ASP A 183 0.04 -8.31 24.54
C ASP A 183 -0.20 -9.42 23.52
N LEU A 184 0.15 -9.19 22.25
CA LEU A 184 0.03 -10.20 21.20
C LEU A 184 0.90 -11.44 21.49
N LYS A 185 2.15 -11.24 21.90
CA LYS A 185 3.07 -12.33 22.19
C LYS A 185 2.64 -13.18 23.41
N ALA A 186 1.94 -12.56 24.37
CA ALA A 186 1.48 -13.24 25.57
C ALA A 186 0.39 -14.31 25.31
N THR A 187 -0.32 -14.24 24.17
CA THR A 187 -1.37 -15.22 23.84
C THR A 187 -0.84 -16.59 23.43
N GLY A 188 0.43 -16.68 23.01
CA GLY A 188 1.04 -17.93 22.55
C GLY A 188 0.62 -18.39 21.15
N TYR A 189 0.04 -17.51 20.33
CA TYR A 189 -0.41 -17.83 18.97
C TYR A 189 0.77 -18.13 18.03
N ASN A 190 0.49 -18.85 16.94
CA ASN A 190 1.49 -19.16 15.91
C ASN A 190 1.68 -18.02 14.94
N TYR A 191 0.60 -17.29 14.64
CA TYR A 191 0.57 -16.23 13.64
C TYR A 191 -0.37 -15.10 14.04
N TRP A 192 0.04 -13.87 13.72
CA TRP A 192 -0.81 -12.68 13.80
C TRP A 192 -0.94 -12.05 12.42
N ALA A 193 -2.16 -12.07 11.89
CA ALA A 193 -2.56 -11.39 10.66
C ALA A 193 -3.03 -9.98 11.01
N LEU A 194 -2.19 -8.98 10.76
CA LEU A 194 -2.48 -7.59 11.09
C LEU A 194 -2.92 -6.79 9.87
N GLY A 195 -3.81 -5.82 10.07
CA GLY A 195 -4.17 -4.78 9.09
C GLY A 195 -4.04 -3.39 9.70
N HIS A 196 -4.30 -2.33 8.92
CA HIS A 196 -4.23 -0.91 9.23
C HIS A 196 -2.94 -0.22 8.76
N ILE A 197 -1.80 -0.88 8.80
CA ILE A 197 -0.53 -0.30 8.35
C ILE A 197 -0.31 -0.67 6.89
N HIS A 198 -0.34 0.34 6.01
CA HIS A 198 -0.21 0.17 4.56
C HIS A 198 1.17 -0.28 4.10
N GLN A 199 2.20 -0.16 4.96
CA GLN A 199 3.57 -0.59 4.67
C GLN A 199 3.74 -2.07 5.04
N PRO A 200 4.13 -2.96 4.10
CA PRO A 200 4.38 -4.35 4.41
C PRO A 200 5.57 -4.49 5.36
N GLN A 201 5.38 -5.29 6.41
CA GLN A 201 6.45 -5.53 7.39
C GLN A 201 6.27 -6.84 8.17
N ILE A 202 7.37 -7.51 8.44
CA ILE A 202 7.47 -8.59 9.41
C ILE A 202 7.92 -7.98 10.74
N VAL A 203 7.00 -7.92 11.69
CA VAL A 203 7.26 -7.27 13.00
C VAL A 203 7.97 -8.20 13.96
N SER A 204 7.69 -9.50 13.86
CA SER A 204 8.28 -10.54 14.72
C SER A 204 8.29 -11.86 13.96
N GLU A 205 9.31 -12.67 14.19
CA GLU A 205 9.41 -14.02 13.61
C GLU A 205 8.88 -15.10 14.58
N GLN A 206 8.82 -14.81 15.89
CA GLN A 206 8.32 -15.73 16.92
C GLN A 206 7.54 -14.99 18.02
N PRO A 207 6.19 -15.13 18.04
CA PRO A 207 5.35 -15.62 16.95
C PRO A 207 5.53 -14.77 15.69
N LEU A 208 5.20 -15.33 14.53
CA LEU A 208 5.23 -14.56 13.28
C LEU A 208 4.11 -13.52 13.31
N ILE A 209 4.47 -12.24 13.21
CA ILE A 209 3.55 -11.10 13.23
C ILE A 209 3.78 -10.28 11.96
N VAL A 210 2.74 -10.12 11.13
CA VAL A 210 2.88 -9.54 9.79
C VAL A 210 1.78 -8.52 9.52
N TYR A 211 2.18 -7.35 9.00
CA TYR A 211 1.33 -6.48 8.21
C TYR A 211 1.61 -6.76 6.73
N PRO A 212 0.62 -7.14 5.92
CA PRO A 212 0.83 -7.39 4.49
C PRO A 212 1.04 -6.08 3.72
N GLY A 213 0.59 -4.96 4.31
CA GLY A 213 0.49 -3.68 3.66
C GLY A 213 -0.71 -3.60 2.72
N THR A 214 -0.86 -2.46 2.03
CA THR A 214 -1.86 -2.33 0.97
C THR A 214 -1.41 -3.10 -0.29
N PRO A 215 -2.26 -3.98 -0.84
CA PRO A 215 -1.89 -4.76 -2.01
C PRO A 215 -1.84 -3.96 -3.32
N GLN A 216 -2.48 -2.77 -3.35
CA GLN A 216 -2.37 -1.78 -4.43
C GLN A 216 -2.20 -0.39 -3.82
N GLY A 217 -1.04 0.23 -4.00
CA GLY A 217 -0.82 1.60 -3.55
C GLY A 217 -1.69 2.59 -4.34
N HIS A 218 -2.38 3.49 -3.65
CA HIS A 218 -3.21 4.53 -4.22
C HIS A 218 -2.55 5.91 -4.17
N THR A 219 -1.44 6.03 -3.43
CA THR A 219 -0.69 7.28 -3.27
C THR A 219 0.79 7.07 -3.48
N LYS A 220 1.51 8.16 -3.78
CA LYS A 220 2.98 8.17 -3.89
C LYS A 220 3.71 7.76 -2.61
N LYS A 221 3.04 7.68 -1.47
CA LYS A 221 3.63 7.22 -0.19
C LYS A 221 3.57 5.71 -0.04
N GLU A 222 2.74 5.03 -0.81
CA GLU A 222 2.52 3.59 -0.79
C GLU A 222 3.33 2.91 -1.91
N GLN A 223 4.59 3.31 -2.01
CA GLN A 223 5.57 2.68 -2.92
C GLN A 223 6.21 1.54 -2.16
N SER A 224 6.40 0.44 -2.75
CA SER A 224 7.16 -0.72 -2.30
C SER A 224 6.42 -2.02 -2.57
N LEU A 225 6.80 -3.11 -1.91
CA LEU A 225 6.19 -4.43 -2.09
C LEU A 225 4.66 -4.33 -1.93
N GLN A 226 3.96 -4.27 -3.05
CA GLN A 226 2.51 -4.17 -3.14
C GLN A 226 1.96 -5.56 -3.42
N GLY A 227 1.51 -6.23 -2.36
CA GLY A 227 1.12 -7.61 -2.52
C GLY A 227 0.35 -8.16 -1.34
N VAL A 228 0.30 -9.47 -1.31
CA VAL A 228 -0.30 -10.26 -0.25
C VAL A 228 0.76 -11.10 0.44
N ALA A 229 0.52 -11.50 1.68
CA ALA A 229 1.39 -12.40 2.42
C ALA A 229 0.90 -13.85 2.25
N VAL A 230 1.72 -14.70 1.61
CA VAL A 230 1.52 -16.16 1.60
C VAL A 230 2.29 -16.74 2.76
N VAL A 231 1.59 -17.35 3.70
CA VAL A 231 2.14 -17.83 4.97
C VAL A 231 2.02 -19.33 5.07
N THR A 232 3.11 -19.99 5.41
CA THR A 232 3.12 -21.42 5.72
C THR A 232 3.30 -21.59 7.22
N LEU A 233 2.35 -22.29 7.85
CA LEU A 233 2.29 -22.51 9.29
C LEU A 233 2.35 -23.99 9.63
N SER A 234 3.08 -24.31 10.70
CA SER A 234 2.99 -25.55 11.44
C SER A 234 2.96 -25.24 12.94
N GLN A 235 2.88 -26.27 13.79
CA GLN A 235 2.90 -26.07 15.25
C GLN A 235 4.12 -25.28 15.72
N ASN A 236 5.29 -25.48 15.08
CA ASN A 236 6.56 -24.95 15.56
C ASN A 236 7.26 -23.96 14.61
N GLN A 237 6.73 -23.79 13.41
CA GLN A 237 7.36 -22.95 12.39
C GLN A 237 6.33 -22.14 11.64
N ALA A 238 6.69 -20.90 11.34
CA ALA A 238 5.93 -20.02 10.49
C ALA A 238 6.87 -19.32 9.52
N THR A 239 6.51 -19.26 8.23
CA THR A 239 7.26 -18.53 7.21
C THR A 239 6.31 -17.71 6.37
N VAL A 240 6.79 -16.60 5.84
CA VAL A 240 6.00 -15.69 4.98
C VAL A 240 6.77 -15.35 3.72
N GLN A 241 6.05 -15.30 2.61
CA GLN A 241 6.51 -14.78 1.33
C GLN A 241 5.50 -13.75 0.84
N PHE A 242 5.99 -12.57 0.42
CA PHE A 242 5.13 -11.57 -0.19
C PHE A 242 5.00 -11.83 -1.69
N GLU A 243 3.76 -11.91 -2.17
CA GLU A 243 3.41 -12.12 -3.58
C GLU A 243 2.79 -10.84 -4.14
N LYS A 244 3.35 -10.36 -5.25
CA LYS A 244 2.85 -9.15 -5.90
C LYS A 244 1.52 -9.41 -6.58
N VAL A 245 0.55 -8.54 -6.35
CA VAL A 245 -0.80 -8.56 -6.95
C VAL A 245 -1.21 -7.23 -7.56
N ALA A 246 -0.44 -6.15 -7.30
CA ALA A 246 -0.70 -4.83 -7.83
C ALA A 246 -0.63 -4.80 -9.36
N GLU A 247 -1.58 -4.09 -9.98
CA GLU A 247 -1.58 -3.79 -11.42
C GLU A 247 -0.75 -2.56 -11.76
N ILE A 248 -0.67 -1.61 -10.83
CA ILE A 248 -0.04 -0.31 -11.01
C ILE A 248 1.13 -0.17 -10.06
N ASP A 249 2.30 0.08 -10.59
CA ASP A 249 3.50 0.37 -9.81
C ASP A 249 3.73 1.85 -9.64
N TRP A 250 3.94 2.27 -8.40
CA TRP A 250 4.53 3.56 -8.09
C TRP A 250 6.05 3.42 -8.00
N THR A 251 6.77 4.17 -8.82
CA THR A 251 8.23 4.09 -8.87
C THR A 251 8.88 5.47 -8.68
N ASN A 252 10.03 5.48 -8.05
CA ASN A 252 10.93 6.63 -8.00
C ASN A 252 12.23 6.26 -8.70
N GLU A 253 12.58 7.05 -9.69
CA GLU A 253 13.80 6.84 -10.44
C GLU A 253 14.70 8.07 -10.40
N GLU A 254 15.99 7.83 -10.46
CA GLU A 254 16.97 8.89 -10.54
C GLU A 254 17.65 8.86 -11.90
N VAL A 255 17.83 10.03 -12.49
CA VAL A 255 18.52 10.21 -13.77
C VAL A 255 19.53 11.34 -13.65
N SER A 256 20.80 11.04 -13.94
CA SER A 256 21.86 12.03 -14.05
C SER A 256 21.78 12.76 -15.40
N LEU A 257 21.80 14.08 -15.40
CA LEU A 257 21.87 14.92 -16.58
C LEU A 257 23.28 15.45 -16.86
N ALA A 258 24.33 14.92 -16.22
CA ALA A 258 25.71 15.36 -16.36
C ALA A 258 26.20 15.45 -17.82
N GLN A 259 25.71 14.58 -18.68
CA GLN A 259 26.09 14.55 -20.11
C GLN A 259 25.25 15.48 -21.01
N CYS A 260 24.15 16.02 -20.50
CA CYS A 260 23.25 16.90 -21.26
C CYS A 260 23.81 18.35 -21.19
N ARG A 261 23.76 19.08 -22.30
CA ARG A 261 24.28 20.45 -22.39
C ARG A 261 23.18 21.49 -22.65
N ASP A 262 22.18 21.10 -23.41
CA ASP A 262 21.13 21.98 -23.88
C ASP A 262 19.76 21.27 -23.82
N THR A 263 18.70 22.01 -24.13
CA THR A 263 17.32 21.49 -24.09
C THR A 263 17.14 20.24 -24.95
N GLN A 264 17.74 20.20 -26.15
CA GLN A 264 17.56 19.09 -27.08
C GLN A 264 18.21 17.81 -26.53
N SER A 265 19.43 17.91 -25.97
CA SER A 265 20.10 16.75 -25.35
C SER A 265 19.35 16.25 -24.11
N VAL A 266 18.79 17.13 -23.27
CA VAL A 266 17.96 16.76 -22.13
C VAL A 266 16.70 15.99 -22.59
N LEU A 267 15.97 16.53 -23.54
CA LEU A 267 14.75 15.90 -24.07
C LEU A 267 15.04 14.51 -24.65
N SER A 268 16.01 14.42 -25.57
CA SER A 268 16.36 13.15 -26.22
C SER A 268 16.84 12.10 -25.24
N TYR A 269 17.65 12.53 -24.25
CA TYR A 269 18.20 11.61 -23.25
C TYR A 269 17.11 11.10 -22.29
N LEU A 270 16.27 12.01 -21.77
CA LEU A 270 15.17 11.60 -20.88
C LEU A 270 14.20 10.68 -21.61
N GLU A 271 13.80 11.02 -22.82
CA GLU A 271 12.88 10.20 -23.61
C GLU A 271 13.44 8.79 -23.85
N THR A 272 14.69 8.70 -24.30
CA THR A 272 15.36 7.40 -24.55
C THR A 272 15.51 6.59 -23.26
N SER A 273 15.96 7.24 -22.18
CA SER A 273 16.14 6.58 -20.88
C SER A 273 14.82 6.04 -20.32
N LEU A 274 13.75 6.82 -20.40
CA LEU A 274 12.43 6.45 -19.91
C LEU A 274 11.80 5.32 -20.73
N LEU A 275 11.92 5.35 -22.06
CA LEU A 275 11.45 4.26 -22.92
C LEU A 275 12.22 2.96 -22.68
N THR A 276 13.54 3.03 -22.46
CA THR A 276 14.36 1.87 -22.12
C THR A 276 13.89 1.24 -20.82
N LYS A 277 13.61 2.06 -19.79
CA LYS A 277 13.06 1.61 -18.51
C LYS A 277 11.69 0.97 -18.68
N TRP A 278 10.79 1.59 -19.45
CA TRP A 278 9.48 1.02 -19.73
C TRP A 278 9.56 -0.35 -20.39
N HIS A 279 10.43 -0.53 -21.40
CA HIS A 279 10.61 -1.82 -22.07
C HIS A 279 11.15 -2.92 -21.14
N ALA A 280 11.84 -2.55 -20.07
CA ALA A 280 12.34 -3.50 -19.07
C ALA A 280 11.24 -3.98 -18.10
N HIS A 281 10.12 -3.27 -18.00
CA HIS A 281 9.00 -3.56 -17.12
C HIS A 281 7.74 -3.85 -17.94
N GLN A 282 6.99 -4.88 -17.54
CA GLN A 282 5.77 -5.29 -18.26
C GLN A 282 4.48 -4.74 -17.64
N GLN A 283 4.58 -3.98 -16.55
CA GLN A 283 3.43 -3.46 -15.82
C GLN A 283 3.29 -1.96 -15.98
N GLN A 284 2.07 -1.46 -15.78
CA GLN A 284 1.80 -0.03 -15.79
C GLN A 284 2.54 0.67 -14.65
N GLN A 285 3.20 1.78 -14.96
CA GLN A 285 4.02 2.52 -14.00
C GLN A 285 3.56 3.98 -13.87
N LEU A 286 3.49 4.43 -12.62
CA LEU A 286 3.38 5.84 -12.24
C LEU A 286 4.73 6.27 -11.65
N MET A 287 5.49 7.08 -12.38
CA MET A 287 6.88 7.37 -12.05
C MET A 287 7.07 8.80 -11.57
N ALA A 288 7.78 8.98 -10.43
CA ALA A 288 8.46 10.22 -10.11
C ALA A 288 9.93 10.12 -10.56
N LEU A 289 10.42 11.15 -11.23
CA LEU A 289 11.76 11.20 -11.75
C LEU A 289 12.57 12.28 -11.05
N THR A 290 13.64 11.89 -10.37
CA THR A 290 14.59 12.82 -9.74
C THR A 290 15.76 13.08 -10.70
N LEU A 291 15.90 14.34 -11.10
CA LEU A 291 16.97 14.82 -11.98
C LEU A 291 18.17 15.25 -11.15
N LYS A 292 19.31 14.61 -11.39
CA LYS A 292 20.58 14.86 -10.71
C LYS A 292 21.55 15.58 -11.63
N GLU A 293 22.55 16.21 -11.03
CA GLU A 293 23.67 16.86 -11.73
C GLU A 293 23.18 17.88 -12.77
N THR A 294 22.34 18.81 -12.31
CA THR A 294 21.64 19.80 -13.16
C THR A 294 22.28 21.18 -13.17
N GLN A 295 23.39 21.42 -12.43
CA GLN A 295 24.02 22.74 -12.18
C GLN A 295 24.56 23.42 -13.44
N HIS A 296 24.97 22.63 -14.41
CA HIS A 296 25.56 23.07 -15.67
C HIS A 296 24.50 23.34 -16.76
N LEU A 297 23.24 23.08 -16.47
CA LEU A 297 22.15 23.30 -17.42
C LEU A 297 21.80 24.78 -17.53
N ASP A 298 21.43 25.20 -18.73
CA ASP A 298 20.94 26.56 -18.98
C ASP A 298 19.73 26.88 -18.11
N VAL A 299 19.60 28.14 -17.69
CA VAL A 299 18.49 28.65 -16.88
C VAL A 299 17.13 28.34 -17.54
N THR A 300 17.06 28.38 -18.87
CA THR A 300 15.84 28.06 -19.62
C THR A 300 15.39 26.62 -19.44
N VAL A 301 16.32 25.66 -19.36
CA VAL A 301 16.04 24.24 -19.09
C VAL A 301 15.52 24.08 -17.67
N VAL A 302 16.21 24.67 -16.69
CA VAL A 302 15.80 24.62 -15.28
C VAL A 302 14.40 25.23 -15.10
N GLN A 303 14.13 26.36 -15.75
CA GLN A 303 12.79 26.98 -15.73
C GLN A 303 11.72 26.07 -16.33
N ALA A 304 12.00 25.43 -17.46
CA ALA A 304 11.05 24.48 -18.08
C ALA A 304 10.76 23.25 -17.20
N ILE A 305 11.71 22.84 -16.37
CA ILE A 305 11.49 21.79 -15.36
C ILE A 305 10.59 22.32 -14.22
N VAL A 306 10.93 23.48 -13.67
CA VAL A 306 10.27 24.06 -12.49
C VAL A 306 8.83 24.48 -12.80
N ASN A 307 8.57 25.05 -13.97
CA ASN A 307 7.22 25.47 -14.39
C ASN A 307 6.35 24.34 -14.97
N GLY A 308 6.91 23.11 -15.08
CA GLY A 308 6.20 21.92 -15.54
C GLY A 308 6.07 21.74 -17.05
N GLU A 309 6.68 22.60 -17.86
CA GLU A 309 6.66 22.47 -19.34
C GLU A 309 7.33 21.17 -19.80
N LEU A 310 8.51 20.85 -19.22
CA LEU A 310 9.22 19.63 -19.53
C LEU A 310 8.41 18.38 -19.14
N LEU A 311 7.76 18.39 -17.97
CA LEU A 311 6.89 17.31 -17.53
C LEU A 311 5.74 17.10 -18.51
N SER A 312 5.03 18.17 -18.89
CA SER A 312 3.90 18.11 -19.81
C SER A 312 4.30 17.56 -21.18
N TYR A 313 5.46 17.97 -21.68
CA TYR A 313 6.01 17.46 -22.94
C TYR A 313 6.32 15.95 -22.85
N LEU A 314 7.03 15.52 -21.81
CA LEU A 314 7.36 14.11 -21.61
C LEU A 314 6.11 13.25 -21.46
N GLN A 315 5.10 13.72 -20.72
CA GLN A 315 3.82 13.04 -20.58
C GLN A 315 3.15 12.81 -21.92
N GLN A 316 3.11 13.83 -22.79
CA GLN A 316 2.51 13.73 -24.10
C GLN A 316 3.27 12.73 -25.01
N GLN A 317 4.60 12.77 -25.03
CA GLN A 317 5.43 11.88 -25.84
C GLN A 317 5.33 10.43 -25.36
N LEU A 318 5.43 10.20 -24.06
CA LEU A 318 5.36 8.86 -23.47
C LEU A 318 3.97 8.26 -23.64
N LEU A 319 2.89 9.04 -23.47
CA LEU A 319 1.53 8.57 -23.66
C LEU A 319 1.32 7.99 -25.06
N GLN A 320 1.84 8.66 -26.10
CA GLN A 320 1.73 8.19 -27.48
C GLN A 320 2.53 6.91 -27.73
N LYS A 321 3.75 6.82 -27.17
CA LYS A 321 4.69 5.72 -27.43
C LYS A 321 4.40 4.47 -26.62
N THR A 322 3.81 4.63 -25.44
CA THR A 322 3.54 3.53 -24.48
C THR A 322 2.05 3.19 -24.37
N GLN A 323 1.20 3.82 -25.17
CA GLN A 323 -0.26 3.65 -25.09
C GLN A 323 -0.84 3.90 -23.70
N GLY A 324 -0.12 4.68 -22.88
CA GLY A 324 -0.52 5.04 -21.51
C GLY A 324 -0.07 4.04 -20.43
N ASP A 325 0.75 3.05 -20.75
CA ASP A 325 1.29 2.10 -19.74
C ASP A 325 2.38 2.70 -18.87
N PHE A 326 2.93 3.84 -19.27
CA PHE A 326 4.00 4.51 -18.56
C PHE A 326 3.69 5.99 -18.40
N PHE A 327 3.61 6.47 -17.18
CA PHE A 327 3.24 7.85 -16.89
C PHE A 327 4.16 8.47 -15.85
N VAL A 328 4.89 9.51 -16.25
CA VAL A 328 5.69 10.33 -15.34
C VAL A 328 4.76 11.38 -14.71
N TYR A 329 4.47 11.24 -13.42
CA TYR A 329 3.58 12.17 -12.73
C TYR A 329 4.32 13.35 -12.09
N ARG A 330 5.66 13.26 -11.92
CA ARG A 330 6.44 14.29 -11.27
C ARG A 330 7.90 14.31 -11.74
N LEU A 331 8.44 15.50 -11.95
CA LEU A 331 9.89 15.75 -12.02
C LEU A 331 10.34 16.44 -10.73
N ILE A 332 11.48 16.03 -10.20
CA ILE A 332 12.09 16.54 -8.98
C ILE A 332 13.53 16.95 -9.32
N LEU A 333 13.88 18.21 -9.10
CA LEU A 333 15.27 18.61 -9.12
C LEU A 333 15.91 18.24 -7.79
N GLN A 334 17.00 17.48 -7.82
CA GLN A 334 17.76 17.22 -6.60
C GLN A 334 18.40 18.55 -6.13
N ALA A 335 18.01 18.97 -4.92
CA ALA A 335 18.74 20.05 -4.26
C ALA A 335 20.15 19.55 -3.91
N GLU A 336 21.16 20.35 -4.23
CA GLU A 336 22.51 20.03 -3.79
C GLU A 336 22.64 20.29 -2.31
N GLU A 337 23.41 19.42 -1.63
CA GLU A 337 23.96 19.80 -0.34
C GLU A 337 24.89 21.02 -0.58
N PRO A 338 24.74 22.10 0.19
CA PRO A 338 25.65 23.21 0.07
C PRO A 338 27.09 22.70 0.29
N THR A 339 27.90 22.80 -0.75
CA THR A 339 29.31 22.46 -0.65
C THR A 339 29.90 23.19 0.54
N LYS A 340 30.48 22.48 1.49
CA LYS A 340 31.11 23.04 2.72
C LYS A 340 32.36 23.85 2.45
N GLU A 341 32.59 24.29 1.25
CA GLU A 341 33.67 25.25 0.97
C GLU A 341 33.17 26.66 1.33
N PRO A 342 33.81 27.33 2.27
CA PRO A 342 33.45 28.69 2.58
C PRO A 342 33.74 29.53 1.35
N ILE A 343 32.71 30.04 0.69
CA ILE A 343 32.86 31.05 -0.34
C ILE A 343 33.35 32.31 0.38
N TYR A 344 34.65 32.61 0.28
CA TYR A 344 35.19 33.88 0.70
C TYR A 344 34.71 34.94 -0.28
N LEU A 345 33.48 35.42 -0.10
CA LEU A 345 33.01 36.62 -0.77
C LEU A 345 33.64 37.82 -0.10
N SER A 346 34.60 38.46 -0.77
CA SER A 346 35.00 39.81 -0.49
C SER A 346 33.90 40.81 -0.92
N ALA A 347 32.71 40.65 -0.33
CA ALA A 347 31.56 41.47 -0.65
C ALA A 347 31.21 42.40 0.51
N SER A 348 30.79 43.60 0.17
CA SER A 348 30.38 44.62 1.14
C SER A 348 29.27 44.12 2.06
N PRO A 349 29.19 44.54 3.33
CA PRO A 349 28.25 44.05 4.33
C PRO A 349 26.77 44.08 3.93
N ASN A 350 26.41 44.94 2.99
CA ASN A 350 25.03 45.11 2.53
C ASN A 350 24.50 43.96 1.62
N LEU A 351 25.38 43.22 0.95
CA LEU A 351 25.00 42.11 0.07
C LEU A 351 24.71 40.82 0.85
N LEU A 352 25.50 40.59 1.91
CA LEU A 352 25.29 39.44 2.81
C LEU A 352 23.97 39.54 3.56
N THR A 353 23.58 40.73 4.05
CA THR A 353 22.32 40.95 4.74
C THR A 353 21.10 40.80 3.81
N ALA A 354 21.25 41.12 2.52
CA ALA A 354 20.20 40.92 1.54
C ALA A 354 19.99 39.43 1.17
N LEU A 355 21.09 38.67 1.09
CA LEU A 355 21.04 37.22 0.83
C LEU A 355 20.49 36.43 2.02
N GLU A 356 20.89 36.76 3.24
CA GLU A 356 20.34 36.14 4.45
C GLU A 356 18.82 36.34 4.59
N LYS A 357 18.31 37.53 4.25
CA LYS A 357 16.87 37.80 4.26
C LYS A 357 16.08 37.00 3.19
N THR A 358 16.73 36.63 2.09
CA THR A 358 16.06 35.93 0.98
C THR A 358 16.04 34.40 1.17
N TYR A 359 17.01 33.86 1.95
CA TYR A 359 17.18 32.40 2.08
C TYR A 359 16.88 31.85 3.48
N LEU A 360 16.64 32.66 4.48
CA LEU A 360 16.40 32.25 5.87
C LEU A 360 14.94 32.42 6.35
N ASP A 361 14.03 32.89 5.49
CA ASP A 361 12.60 32.82 5.81
C ASP A 361 12.02 31.48 5.32
N PRO A 362 11.82 30.50 6.20
CA PRO A 362 11.08 29.29 5.83
C PRO A 362 9.61 29.70 5.66
N VAL A 363 9.11 29.69 4.44
CA VAL A 363 7.68 29.75 4.17
C VAL A 363 7.07 28.48 4.73
N ILE A 364 6.53 28.58 5.92
CA ILE A 364 5.69 27.55 6.52
C ILE A 364 4.38 27.55 5.75
N PHE A 365 4.20 26.58 4.86
CA PHE A 365 2.87 26.25 4.35
C PHE A 365 2.14 25.47 5.43
N GLU A 366 1.26 26.14 6.15
CA GLU A 366 0.26 25.48 6.96
C GLU A 366 -0.74 24.76 6.01
N ASP A 367 -0.87 23.47 6.21
CA ASP A 367 -1.91 22.65 5.59
C ASP A 367 -3.29 23.08 6.12
N THR A 368 -4.16 23.49 5.23
CA THR A 368 -5.62 23.50 5.44
C THR A 368 -6.27 22.33 4.73
#